data_de2368eac485c6468c15fb047c089707
#
_entry.id   de2368eac485c6468c15fb047c089707
#
_cell.length_a   1.000
_cell.length_b   1.000
_cell.length_c   1.000
_cell.angle_alpha   90.00
_cell.angle_beta   90.00
_cell.angle_gamma   90.00
#
_symmetry.space_group_name_H-M   'P 1'
#
loop_
_entity.id
_entity.type
_entity.pdbx_description
1 polymer ?
#
loop_
_entity_poly.entity_id
_entity_poly.type
_entity_poly.pdbx_seq_one_letter_code
_entity_poly.pdbx_strand_id
1 'polypeptide(L)'
;MKTRESIHKAILISAMLFLLMSIPNFTIGQQSILRGVVCDPEGAPLKNAKITFRDPSRGTKFTFKSDEEGKFIKIGIPPSLYLVRVELDAYFPFKTRFRVRLGMEESLKIILKKIPPKIDIDKDLAEGIDFFKQGKYKEAIESFEKVTYRFPENFQVFYNLGLSHLRSGDIDEAIISLEKAIELKPDLVEAYFALGECYFNKEDSDKAMAAFSKASELQPDNAKAYYNLGIIYYKYNKTEEALSSFDKSIELNPGFSSLYYQAGLASIKMGDFKKAIQFFEQFLRLEPDAAEANQVKAMIAELKKK
;
A
#
# COMPACT_ATOMS: atom_id res chain seq x y z
N MET A 1 55.97 28.03 13.89
CA MET A 1 55.21 26.76 13.82
C MET A 1 53.76 26.87 13.31
N LYS A 2 53.13 28.04 13.30
CA LYS A 2 51.74 28.22 12.82
C LYS A 2 51.53 28.23 11.28
N THR A 3 52.59 28.43 10.52
CA THR A 3 52.52 28.52 9.04
C THR A 3 52.51 27.16 8.31
N ARG A 4 53.07 26.11 8.93
CA ARG A 4 53.13 24.77 8.31
C ARG A 4 51.78 24.01 8.39
N GLU A 5 51.04 24.19 9.49
CA GLU A 5 49.71 23.56 9.64
C GLU A 5 48.66 24.19 8.71
N SER A 6 48.76 25.46 8.46
CA SER A 6 47.85 26.16 7.53
C SER A 6 48.06 25.74 6.10
N ILE A 7 49.31 25.48 5.68
CA ILE A 7 49.65 25.00 4.35
C ILE A 7 49.21 23.54 4.13
N HIS A 8 49.34 22.68 5.17
CA HIS A 8 48.87 21.28 5.08
C HIS A 8 47.33 21.19 5.00
N LYS A 9 46.58 22.04 5.72
CA LYS A 9 45.12 22.13 5.62
C LYS A 9 44.68 22.63 4.23
N ALA A 10 45.39 23.63 3.69
CA ALA A 10 45.08 24.10 2.33
C ALA A 10 45.35 23.08 1.24
N ILE A 11 46.43 22.28 1.38
CA ILE A 11 46.77 21.19 0.43
C ILE A 11 45.76 20.04 0.54
N LEU A 12 45.31 19.68 1.77
CA LEU A 12 44.29 18.64 1.95
C LEU A 12 42.91 19.06 1.41
N ILE A 13 42.54 20.34 1.56
CA ILE A 13 41.30 20.87 0.97
C ILE A 13 41.40 20.92 -0.55
N SER A 14 42.57 21.31 -1.11
CA SER A 14 42.80 21.31 -2.57
C SER A 14 42.82 19.88 -3.14
N ALA A 15 43.43 18.89 -2.46
CA ALA A 15 43.44 17.51 -2.88
C ALA A 15 42.03 16.86 -2.80
N MET A 16 41.24 17.23 -1.82
CA MET A 16 39.85 16.76 -1.70
C MET A 16 38.93 17.40 -2.76
N LEU A 17 39.19 18.63 -3.18
CA LEU A 17 38.53 19.27 -4.34
C LEU A 17 38.96 18.66 -5.68
N PHE A 18 40.23 18.21 -5.81
CA PHE A 18 40.73 17.59 -7.06
C PHE A 18 40.25 16.14 -7.22
N LEU A 19 40.00 15.41 -6.11
CA LEU A 19 39.44 14.04 -6.17
C LEU A 19 37.95 14.04 -6.54
N LEU A 20 37.24 15.17 -6.32
CA LEU A 20 35.83 15.35 -6.73
C LEU A 20 35.68 15.70 -8.21
N MET A 21 36.77 16.14 -8.90
CA MET A 21 36.76 16.47 -10.33
C MET A 21 37.05 15.28 -11.26
N SER A 22 37.38 14.11 -10.75
CA SER A 22 37.68 12.92 -11.58
C SER A 22 36.48 11.98 -11.72
N ILE A 23 35.28 12.34 -11.22
CA ILE A 23 34.05 11.61 -11.50
C ILE A 23 33.37 12.31 -12.70
N PRO A 24 33.32 11.69 -13.89
CA PRO A 24 32.69 12.30 -15.04
C PRO A 24 31.18 12.48 -14.74
N ASN A 25 30.71 13.73 -14.82
CA ASN A 25 29.32 14.19 -14.66
C ASN A 25 28.81 14.52 -13.23
N PHE A 26 29.66 14.93 -12.30
CA PHE A 26 29.19 15.57 -11.08
C PHE A 26 29.15 17.08 -11.25
N THR A 27 28.12 17.62 -11.86
CA THR A 27 27.85 19.07 -11.88
C THR A 27 27.37 19.52 -10.49
N ILE A 28 28.23 20.26 -9.78
CA ILE A 28 27.97 20.83 -8.42
C ILE A 28 26.71 21.72 -8.39
N GLY A 29 26.09 22.00 -9.53
CA GLY A 29 24.93 22.89 -9.69
C GLY A 29 23.55 22.23 -9.64
N GLN A 30 23.43 20.91 -9.40
CA GLN A 30 22.14 20.19 -9.50
C GLN A 30 21.76 19.40 -8.24
N GLN A 31 22.29 19.74 -7.07
CA GLN A 31 21.87 19.07 -5.83
C GLN A 31 20.58 19.67 -5.30
N SER A 32 19.59 18.83 -5.04
CA SER A 32 18.37 19.23 -4.34
C SER A 32 18.69 19.52 -2.89
N ILE A 33 18.17 20.62 -2.36
CA ILE A 33 18.29 21.00 -0.95
C ILE A 33 16.90 20.89 -0.33
N LEU A 34 16.77 20.06 0.68
CA LEU A 34 15.56 19.95 1.47
C LEU A 34 15.80 20.59 2.82
N ARG A 35 15.00 21.62 3.14
CA ARG A 35 14.95 22.23 4.47
C ARG A 35 13.60 21.96 5.10
N GLY A 36 13.52 22.00 6.40
CA GLY A 36 12.23 21.95 7.07
C GLY A 36 12.32 22.22 8.55
N VAL A 37 11.14 22.25 9.16
CA VAL A 37 10.96 22.44 10.59
C VAL A 37 9.93 21.48 11.12
N VAL A 38 10.19 20.91 12.29
CA VAL A 38 9.27 20.08 13.07
C VAL A 38 8.86 20.86 14.31
N CYS A 39 7.56 21.07 14.49
CA CYS A 39 7.01 21.80 15.63
C CYS A 39 5.72 21.11 16.14
N ASP A 40 5.27 21.51 17.32
CA ASP A 40 3.92 21.18 17.81
C ASP A 40 2.85 22.10 17.19
N PRO A 41 1.55 21.90 17.50
CA PRO A 41 0.48 22.77 17.01
C PRO A 41 0.58 24.22 17.46
N GLU A 42 1.20 24.47 18.61
CA GLU A 42 1.44 25.81 19.18
C GLU A 42 2.66 26.50 18.54
N GLY A 43 3.41 25.76 17.68
CA GLY A 43 4.59 26.25 16.97
C GLY A 43 5.90 26.08 17.74
N ALA A 44 5.89 25.40 18.90
CA ALA A 44 7.12 25.14 19.63
C ALA A 44 8.01 24.13 18.88
N PRO A 45 9.32 24.37 18.75
CA PRO A 45 10.22 23.52 18.00
C PRO A 45 10.40 22.16 18.67
N LEU A 46 10.43 21.09 17.87
CA LEU A 46 10.59 19.72 18.35
C LEU A 46 11.96 19.17 17.93
N LYS A 47 12.85 19.03 18.90
CA LYS A 47 14.19 18.47 18.77
C LYS A 47 14.16 16.96 18.65
N ASN A 48 15.16 16.39 17.97
CA ASN A 48 15.39 14.94 17.84
C ASN A 48 14.28 14.17 17.14
N ALA A 49 13.33 14.84 16.50
CA ALA A 49 12.34 14.15 15.67
C ALA A 49 13.05 13.41 14.53
N LYS A 50 12.81 12.10 14.43
CA LYS A 50 13.39 11.23 13.40
C LYS A 50 12.62 11.37 12.10
N ILE A 51 13.24 11.93 11.09
CA ILE A 51 12.66 12.16 9.78
C ILE A 51 13.18 11.09 8.83
N THR A 52 12.27 10.35 8.21
CA THR A 52 12.58 9.28 7.24
C THR A 52 11.93 9.59 5.91
N PHE A 53 12.72 9.63 4.85
CA PHE A 53 12.28 9.69 3.46
C PHE A 53 12.50 8.31 2.82
N ARG A 54 11.46 7.67 2.33
CA ARG A 54 11.52 6.39 1.61
C ARG A 54 11.03 6.58 0.19
N ASP A 55 11.83 6.22 -0.78
CA ASP A 55 11.42 6.13 -2.18
C ASP A 55 10.75 4.77 -2.42
N PRO A 56 9.43 4.72 -2.67
CA PRO A 56 8.73 3.45 -2.85
C PRO A 56 9.10 2.75 -4.16
N SER A 57 9.60 3.50 -5.17
CA SER A 57 9.96 2.94 -6.47
C SER A 57 11.36 2.32 -6.50
N ARG A 58 12.30 2.84 -5.69
CA ARG A 58 13.71 2.44 -5.67
C ARG A 58 14.12 1.75 -4.38
N GLY A 59 13.26 1.74 -3.35
CA GLY A 59 13.56 1.20 -2.03
C GLY A 59 14.59 2.01 -1.22
N THR A 60 15.09 3.12 -1.74
CA THR A 60 16.09 3.94 -1.04
C THR A 60 15.47 4.66 0.14
N LYS A 61 16.26 4.79 1.24
CA LYS A 61 15.81 5.37 2.49
C LYS A 61 16.85 6.35 3.01
N PHE A 62 16.40 7.55 3.41
CA PHE A 62 17.22 8.55 4.10
C PHE A 62 16.61 8.81 5.47
N THR A 63 17.45 8.81 6.52
CA THR A 63 17.00 9.09 7.88
C THR A 63 17.92 10.12 8.52
N PHE A 64 17.34 11.14 9.16
CA PHE A 64 18.05 12.20 9.89
C PHE A 64 17.16 12.72 11.03
N LYS A 65 17.66 13.66 11.83
CA LYS A 65 16.93 14.21 12.98
C LYS A 65 16.84 15.73 12.89
N SER A 66 15.80 16.31 13.51
CA SER A 66 15.71 17.74 13.77
C SER A 66 16.69 18.19 14.87
N ASP A 67 17.17 19.43 14.76
CA ASP A 67 18.05 20.08 15.73
C ASP A 67 17.28 20.69 16.92
N GLU A 68 17.98 21.49 17.74
CA GLU A 68 17.44 22.20 18.92
C GLU A 68 16.29 23.14 18.56
N GLU A 69 16.32 23.72 17.35
CA GLU A 69 15.32 24.63 16.82
C GLU A 69 14.24 23.92 15.99
N GLY A 70 14.17 22.58 16.06
CA GLY A 70 13.26 21.76 15.28
C GLY A 70 13.61 21.71 13.80
N LYS A 71 14.70 22.34 13.35
CA LYS A 71 15.07 22.43 11.95
C LYS A 71 15.81 21.20 11.46
N PHE A 72 15.73 20.95 10.15
CA PHE A 72 16.54 19.96 9.46
C PHE A 72 16.94 20.45 8.07
N ILE A 73 18.09 19.99 7.64
CA ILE A 73 18.60 20.24 6.28
C ILE A 73 19.18 18.94 5.74
N LYS A 74 18.80 18.60 4.49
CA LYS A 74 19.38 17.47 3.78
C LYS A 74 19.72 17.88 2.34
N ILE A 75 20.96 17.67 1.95
CA ILE A 75 21.48 17.99 0.62
C ILE A 75 21.68 16.67 -0.16
N GLY A 76 21.46 16.71 -1.45
CA GLY A 76 21.73 15.60 -2.35
C GLY A 76 20.71 14.45 -2.28
N ILE A 77 19.47 14.73 -1.89
CA ILE A 77 18.38 13.75 -2.05
C ILE A 77 18.04 13.65 -3.53
N PRO A 78 18.04 12.45 -4.14
CA PRO A 78 17.65 12.28 -5.54
C PRO A 78 16.21 12.77 -5.81
N PRO A 79 15.92 13.26 -7.01
CA PRO A 79 14.56 13.68 -7.37
C PRO A 79 13.64 12.45 -7.41
N SER A 80 12.58 12.47 -6.62
CA SER A 80 11.55 11.42 -6.55
C SER A 80 10.34 11.90 -5.76
N LEU A 81 9.28 11.07 -5.75
CA LEU A 81 8.18 11.17 -4.80
C LEU A 81 8.50 10.27 -3.60
N TYR A 82 8.69 10.88 -2.44
CA TYR A 82 9.03 10.17 -1.21
C TYR A 82 7.82 10.00 -0.30
N LEU A 83 7.73 8.86 0.37
CA LEU A 83 6.95 8.70 1.58
C LEU A 83 7.79 9.25 2.73
N VAL A 84 7.27 10.28 3.39
CA VAL A 84 7.93 10.93 4.52
C VAL A 84 7.25 10.49 5.80
N ARG A 85 8.04 9.99 6.73
CA ARG A 85 7.60 9.64 8.08
C ARG A 85 8.42 10.40 9.10
N VAL A 86 7.76 11.01 10.08
CA VAL A 86 8.40 11.70 11.18
C VAL A 86 7.92 11.12 12.49
N GLU A 87 8.86 10.76 13.36
CA GLU A 87 8.63 10.08 14.64
C GLU A 87 9.35 10.84 15.77
N LEU A 88 8.64 11.04 16.86
CA LEU A 88 9.18 11.59 18.11
C LEU A 88 8.40 10.99 19.27
N ASP A 89 9.11 10.61 20.36
CA ASP A 89 8.47 10.07 21.55
C ASP A 89 7.41 11.03 22.10
N ALA A 90 6.29 10.48 22.56
CA ALA A 90 5.12 11.20 23.06
C ALA A 90 4.35 12.02 22.00
N TYR A 91 4.65 11.85 20.71
CA TYR A 91 3.91 12.47 19.60
C TYR A 91 3.42 11.42 18.61
N PHE A 92 2.25 11.66 17.99
CA PHE A 92 1.79 10.83 16.89
C PHE A 92 2.74 10.93 15.70
N PRO A 93 3.07 9.82 15.04
CA PRO A 93 3.91 9.87 13.86
C PRO A 93 3.19 10.61 12.73
N PHE A 94 3.91 11.52 12.10
CA PHE A 94 3.45 12.24 10.92
C PHE A 94 3.85 11.49 9.67
N LYS A 95 2.93 11.37 8.70
CA LYS A 95 3.17 10.78 7.39
C LYS A 95 2.67 11.71 6.29
N THR A 96 3.44 11.83 5.22
CA THR A 96 3.03 12.57 4.01
C THR A 96 3.81 12.08 2.81
N ARG A 97 3.31 12.43 1.59
CA ARG A 97 4.07 12.28 0.35
C ARG A 97 4.72 13.62 0.02
N PHE A 98 5.98 13.60 -0.33
CA PHE A 98 6.72 14.80 -0.65
C PHE A 98 7.59 14.60 -1.91
N ARG A 99 7.40 15.47 -2.89
CA ARG A 99 8.16 15.42 -4.14
C ARG A 99 9.42 16.28 -4.03
N VAL A 100 10.57 15.66 -4.21
CA VAL A 100 11.86 16.36 -4.35
C VAL A 100 12.15 16.55 -5.83
N ARG A 101 12.47 17.80 -6.24
CA ARG A 101 12.81 18.17 -7.61
C ARG A 101 14.31 18.41 -7.73
N LEU A 102 14.85 18.11 -8.92
CA LEU A 102 16.27 18.29 -9.19
C LEU A 102 16.66 19.76 -9.17
N GLY A 103 17.74 20.09 -8.45
CA GLY A 103 18.29 21.44 -8.40
C GLY A 103 17.41 22.48 -7.67
N MET A 104 16.35 22.05 -7.00
CA MET A 104 15.46 22.95 -6.26
C MET A 104 15.75 22.92 -4.76
N GLU A 105 15.53 24.06 -4.11
CA GLU A 105 15.41 24.16 -2.67
C GLU A 105 13.94 24.00 -2.31
N GLU A 106 13.64 22.96 -1.53
CA GLU A 106 12.29 22.62 -1.08
C GLU A 106 12.17 22.80 0.44
N SER A 107 11.02 23.28 0.90
CA SER A 107 10.76 23.46 2.32
C SER A 107 9.57 22.60 2.78
N LEU A 108 9.71 22.01 3.98
CA LEU A 108 8.66 21.15 4.56
C LEU A 108 8.42 21.56 6.03
N LYS A 109 7.20 22.01 6.33
CA LYS A 109 6.75 22.22 7.70
C LYS A 109 5.98 21.01 8.19
N ILE A 110 6.39 20.46 9.34
CA ILE A 110 5.81 19.26 9.95
C ILE A 110 5.28 19.64 11.32
N ILE A 111 4.01 19.36 11.56
CA ILE A 111 3.34 19.61 12.84
C ILE A 111 3.03 18.26 13.46
N LEU A 112 3.63 17.95 14.62
CA LEU A 112 3.37 16.73 15.37
C LEU A 112 2.36 17.00 16.49
N LYS A 113 1.32 16.21 16.55
CA LYS A 113 0.34 16.27 17.65
C LYS A 113 0.79 15.40 18.82
N LYS A 114 0.70 15.91 20.04
CA LYS A 114 1.07 15.17 21.25
C LYS A 114 0.11 14.03 21.52
N ILE A 115 0.65 12.88 21.93
CA ILE A 115 -0.19 11.74 22.33
C ILE A 115 -0.83 12.07 23.67
N PRO A 116 -2.15 11.92 23.82
CA PRO A 116 -2.80 12.11 25.10
C PRO A 116 -2.25 11.10 26.14
N PRO A 117 -2.18 11.47 27.42
CA PRO A 117 -1.56 10.63 28.45
C PRO A 117 -2.28 9.29 28.68
N LYS A 118 -3.54 9.17 28.28
CA LYS A 118 -4.34 7.96 28.40
C LYS A 118 -5.04 7.68 27.08
N ILE A 119 -4.70 6.53 26.46
CA ILE A 119 -5.42 5.96 25.31
C ILE A 119 -6.21 4.77 25.84
N ASP A 120 -7.51 4.79 25.64
CA ASP A 120 -8.41 3.67 25.90
C ASP A 120 -8.49 2.83 24.61
N ILE A 121 -7.77 1.69 24.61
CA ILE A 121 -7.66 0.84 23.42
C ILE A 121 -9.05 0.39 22.92
N ASP A 122 -9.93 0.00 23.84
CA ASP A 122 -11.26 -0.52 23.48
C ASP A 122 -12.13 0.58 22.88
N LYS A 123 -12.05 1.78 23.44
CA LYS A 123 -12.79 2.94 22.96
C LYS A 123 -12.25 3.43 21.60
N ASP A 124 -10.95 3.68 21.48
CA ASP A 124 -10.35 4.21 20.25
C ASP A 124 -10.47 3.19 19.10
N LEU A 125 -10.36 1.88 19.40
CA LEU A 125 -10.58 0.82 18.44
C LEU A 125 -12.05 0.74 18.00
N ALA A 126 -12.99 0.81 18.94
CA ALA A 126 -14.44 0.79 18.65
C ALA A 126 -14.85 2.03 17.84
N GLU A 127 -14.33 3.21 18.18
CA GLU A 127 -14.57 4.45 17.45
C GLU A 127 -14.03 4.36 16.01
N GLY A 128 -12.83 3.83 15.82
CA GLY A 128 -12.26 3.59 14.49
C GLY A 128 -13.10 2.64 13.64
N ILE A 129 -13.59 1.54 14.24
CA ILE A 129 -14.49 0.58 13.58
C ILE A 129 -15.81 1.25 13.20
N ASP A 130 -16.36 2.10 14.06
CA ASP A 130 -17.61 2.82 13.80
C ASP A 130 -17.44 3.81 12.64
N PHE A 131 -16.37 4.61 12.63
CA PHE A 131 -16.05 5.48 11.50
C PHE A 131 -15.88 4.70 10.20
N PHE A 132 -15.20 3.54 10.24
CA PHE A 132 -15.05 2.68 9.07
C PHE A 132 -16.40 2.22 8.52
N LYS A 133 -17.31 1.75 9.38
CA LYS A 133 -18.67 1.34 9.00
C LYS A 133 -19.50 2.49 8.40
N GLN A 134 -19.28 3.73 8.83
CA GLN A 134 -19.92 4.93 8.29
C GLN A 134 -19.28 5.42 6.98
N GLY A 135 -18.23 4.76 6.47
CA GLY A 135 -17.48 5.21 5.30
C GLY A 135 -16.54 6.40 5.55
N LYS A 136 -16.37 6.80 6.81
CA LYS A 136 -15.47 7.88 7.24
C LYS A 136 -14.05 7.33 7.42
N TYR A 137 -13.42 6.99 6.29
CA TYR A 137 -12.15 6.26 6.32
C TYR A 137 -10.98 7.07 6.86
N LYS A 138 -10.99 8.41 6.69
CA LYS A 138 -9.93 9.28 7.23
C LYS A 138 -9.97 9.34 8.76
N GLU A 139 -11.17 9.49 9.33
CA GLU A 139 -11.38 9.48 10.77
C GLU A 139 -11.08 8.10 11.37
N ALA A 140 -11.41 7.03 10.66
CA ALA A 140 -11.04 5.67 11.05
C ALA A 140 -9.50 5.50 11.08
N ILE A 141 -8.78 5.98 10.07
CA ILE A 141 -7.32 5.96 10.02
C ILE A 141 -6.73 6.72 11.23
N GLU A 142 -7.22 7.93 11.51
CA GLU A 142 -6.74 8.72 12.67
C GLU A 142 -6.94 7.97 14.00
N SER A 143 -8.08 7.30 14.18
CA SER A 143 -8.38 6.51 15.38
C SER A 143 -7.46 5.29 15.48
N PHE A 144 -7.31 4.51 14.40
CA PHE A 144 -6.44 3.33 14.41
C PHE A 144 -4.95 3.69 14.55
N GLU A 145 -4.47 4.80 13.96
CA GLU A 145 -3.08 5.24 14.14
C GLU A 145 -2.73 5.58 15.60
N LYS A 146 -3.68 6.15 16.37
CA LYS A 146 -3.50 6.35 17.82
C LYS A 146 -3.23 5.02 18.51
N VAL A 147 -4.02 4.00 18.20
CA VAL A 147 -3.89 2.68 18.81
C VAL A 147 -2.61 1.98 18.37
N THR A 148 -2.25 1.97 17.08
CA THR A 148 -1.03 1.32 16.59
C THR A 148 0.25 1.88 17.22
N TYR A 149 0.26 3.17 17.50
CA TYR A 149 1.41 3.79 18.15
C TYR A 149 1.61 3.28 19.57
N ARG A 150 0.52 3.10 20.31
CA ARG A 150 0.55 2.68 21.71
C ARG A 150 0.63 1.16 21.87
N PHE A 151 -0.01 0.43 20.95
CA PHE A 151 -0.11 -1.02 20.97
C PHE A 151 0.40 -1.62 19.64
N PRO A 152 1.73 -1.57 19.41
CA PRO A 152 2.34 -1.94 18.13
C PRO A 152 2.27 -3.45 17.82
N GLU A 153 1.86 -4.28 18.78
CA GLU A 153 1.71 -5.73 18.63
C GLU A 153 0.25 -6.17 18.36
N ASN A 154 -0.68 -5.22 18.19
CA ASN A 154 -2.08 -5.54 17.95
C ASN A 154 -2.35 -5.69 16.45
N PHE A 155 -2.39 -6.94 15.95
CA PHE A 155 -2.62 -7.23 14.53
C PHE A 155 -3.98 -6.71 14.02
N GLN A 156 -5.04 -6.73 14.85
CA GLN A 156 -6.38 -6.31 14.46
C GLN A 156 -6.42 -4.82 14.09
N VAL A 157 -5.68 -4.00 14.83
CA VAL A 157 -5.60 -2.56 14.55
C VAL A 157 -4.89 -2.31 13.22
N PHE A 158 -3.79 -3.02 12.96
CA PHE A 158 -3.07 -2.92 11.69
C PHE A 158 -3.91 -3.42 10.52
N TYR A 159 -4.66 -4.48 10.70
CA TYR A 159 -5.60 -4.98 9.69
C TYR A 159 -6.68 -3.93 9.37
N ASN A 160 -7.35 -3.38 10.39
CA ASN A 160 -8.39 -2.36 10.22
C ASN A 160 -7.82 -1.06 9.63
N LEU A 161 -6.61 -0.66 10.03
CA LEU A 161 -5.89 0.46 9.44
C LEU A 161 -5.62 0.22 7.95
N GLY A 162 -5.15 -0.98 7.60
CA GLY A 162 -4.92 -1.38 6.21
C GLY A 162 -6.19 -1.35 5.37
N LEU A 163 -7.30 -1.86 5.89
CA LEU A 163 -8.61 -1.75 5.23
C LEU A 163 -9.06 -0.31 5.05
N SER A 164 -8.86 0.55 6.05
CA SER A 164 -9.23 1.96 5.98
C SER A 164 -8.43 2.70 4.91
N HIS A 165 -7.13 2.44 4.81
CA HIS A 165 -6.29 2.97 3.74
C HIS A 165 -6.70 2.44 2.36
N LEU A 166 -7.02 1.15 2.24
CA LEU A 166 -7.50 0.56 0.98
C LEU A 166 -8.81 1.23 0.52
N ARG A 167 -9.75 1.46 1.42
CA ARG A 167 -11.04 2.11 1.10
C ARG A 167 -10.90 3.62 0.85
N SER A 168 -9.88 4.28 1.41
CA SER A 168 -9.58 5.69 1.09
C SER A 168 -8.79 5.88 -0.20
N GLY A 169 -8.28 4.78 -0.79
CA GLY A 169 -7.45 4.80 -2.00
C GLY A 169 -5.95 4.96 -1.73
N ASP A 170 -5.52 4.95 -0.47
CA ASP A 170 -4.11 5.05 -0.07
C ASP A 170 -3.45 3.66 -0.10
N ILE A 171 -3.30 3.11 -1.31
CA ILE A 171 -2.94 1.70 -1.53
C ILE A 171 -1.56 1.34 -0.95
N ASP A 172 -0.58 2.25 -1.00
CA ASP A 172 0.77 1.98 -0.47
C ASP A 172 0.76 1.86 1.07
N GLU A 173 0.01 2.73 1.74
CA GLU A 173 -0.18 2.70 3.18
C GLU A 173 -1.02 1.49 3.63
N ALA A 174 -1.99 1.08 2.79
CA ALA A 174 -2.75 -0.15 3.01
C ALA A 174 -1.84 -1.37 3.02
N ILE A 175 -0.96 -1.51 2.01
CA ILE A 175 0.01 -2.62 1.93
C ILE A 175 0.89 -2.66 3.18
N ILE A 176 1.47 -1.52 3.59
CA ILE A 176 2.35 -1.46 4.76
C ILE A 176 1.61 -1.92 6.03
N SER A 177 0.37 -1.49 6.19
CA SER A 177 -0.43 -1.84 7.37
C SER A 177 -0.84 -3.32 7.36
N LEU A 178 -1.25 -3.85 6.20
CA LEU A 178 -1.63 -5.26 6.04
C LEU A 178 -0.43 -6.21 6.20
N GLU A 179 0.75 -5.85 5.64
CA GLU A 179 1.99 -6.61 5.86
C GLU A 179 2.36 -6.65 7.35
N LYS A 180 2.15 -5.55 8.08
CA LYS A 180 2.37 -5.55 9.54
C LYS A 180 1.36 -6.43 10.27
N ALA A 181 0.10 -6.44 9.87
CA ALA A 181 -0.90 -7.35 10.44
C ALA A 181 -0.52 -8.83 10.21
N ILE A 182 -0.04 -9.17 9.01
CA ILE A 182 0.44 -10.51 8.65
C ILE A 182 1.72 -10.88 9.43
N GLU A 183 2.66 -9.95 9.60
CA GLU A 183 3.85 -10.17 10.43
C GLU A 183 3.47 -10.57 11.86
N LEU A 184 2.46 -9.90 12.43
CA LEU A 184 1.97 -10.17 13.80
C LEU A 184 1.09 -11.43 13.88
N LYS A 185 0.33 -11.74 12.81
CA LYS A 185 -0.54 -12.91 12.70
C LYS A 185 -0.44 -13.52 11.29
N PRO A 186 0.48 -14.48 11.07
CA PRO A 186 0.75 -15.05 9.74
C PRO A 186 -0.37 -15.87 9.12
N ASP A 187 -1.36 -16.27 9.91
CA ASP A 187 -2.55 -17.02 9.49
C ASP A 187 -3.81 -16.16 9.31
N LEU A 188 -3.66 -14.83 9.26
CA LEU A 188 -4.77 -13.90 9.07
C LEU A 188 -5.19 -13.86 7.59
N VAL A 189 -6.08 -14.76 7.20
CA VAL A 189 -6.54 -14.96 5.82
C VAL A 189 -7.13 -13.69 5.23
N GLU A 190 -7.90 -12.94 6.01
CA GLU A 190 -8.53 -11.69 5.60
C GLU A 190 -7.52 -10.62 5.20
N ALA A 191 -6.34 -10.61 5.84
CA ALA A 191 -5.27 -9.67 5.49
C ALA A 191 -4.63 -10.04 4.14
N TYR A 192 -4.48 -11.32 3.83
CA TYR A 192 -4.00 -11.75 2.50
C TYR A 192 -5.00 -11.40 1.41
N PHE A 193 -6.32 -11.50 1.65
CA PHE A 193 -7.33 -11.04 0.71
C PHE A 193 -7.22 -9.54 0.44
N ALA A 194 -7.14 -8.73 1.50
CA ALA A 194 -7.00 -7.29 1.37
C ALA A 194 -5.69 -6.90 0.68
N LEU A 195 -4.60 -7.61 0.97
CA LEU A 195 -3.30 -7.41 0.32
C LEU A 195 -3.36 -7.76 -1.18
N GLY A 196 -4.04 -8.84 -1.54
CA GLY A 196 -4.32 -9.21 -2.93
C GLY A 196 -5.12 -8.12 -3.66
N GLU A 197 -6.16 -7.54 -3.03
CA GLU A 197 -6.92 -6.40 -3.56
C GLU A 197 -6.03 -5.17 -3.75
N CYS A 198 -5.12 -4.88 -2.82
CA CYS A 198 -4.17 -3.78 -2.95
C CYS A 198 -3.25 -3.96 -4.16
N TYR A 199 -2.66 -5.14 -4.34
CA TYR A 199 -1.78 -5.42 -5.47
C TYR A 199 -2.54 -5.47 -6.79
N PHE A 200 -3.79 -5.94 -6.78
CA PHE A 200 -4.67 -5.86 -7.95
C PHE A 200 -4.91 -4.42 -8.41
N ASN A 201 -5.17 -3.50 -7.46
CA ASN A 201 -5.35 -2.08 -7.74
C ASN A 201 -4.06 -1.40 -8.22
N LYS A 202 -2.89 -1.95 -7.87
CA LYS A 202 -1.58 -1.52 -8.37
C LYS A 202 -1.18 -2.17 -9.70
N GLU A 203 -2.00 -3.06 -10.24
CA GLU A 203 -1.70 -3.86 -11.42
C GLU A 203 -0.45 -4.76 -11.28
N ASP A 204 -0.04 -5.06 -10.03
CA ASP A 204 1.03 -6.00 -9.72
C ASP A 204 0.45 -7.43 -9.66
N SER A 205 0.37 -8.06 -10.84
CA SER A 205 -0.26 -9.37 -11.01
C SER A 205 0.38 -10.47 -10.17
N ASP A 206 1.72 -10.48 -10.11
CA ASP A 206 2.44 -11.56 -9.46
C ASP A 206 2.21 -11.55 -7.95
N LYS A 207 2.24 -10.35 -7.35
CA LYS A 207 1.96 -10.21 -5.92
C LYS A 207 0.49 -10.41 -5.59
N ALA A 208 -0.43 -9.96 -6.46
CA ALA A 208 -1.86 -10.22 -6.28
C ALA A 208 -2.15 -11.73 -6.28
N MET A 209 -1.62 -12.47 -7.27
CA MET A 209 -1.76 -13.92 -7.34
C MET A 209 -1.15 -14.61 -6.10
N ALA A 210 0.05 -14.20 -5.68
CA ALA A 210 0.70 -14.78 -4.51
C ALA A 210 -0.13 -14.59 -3.22
N ALA A 211 -0.70 -13.39 -3.03
CA ALA A 211 -1.53 -13.09 -1.87
C ALA A 211 -2.83 -13.91 -1.85
N PHE A 212 -3.56 -13.99 -2.99
CA PHE A 212 -4.78 -14.80 -3.06
C PHE A 212 -4.51 -16.31 -2.99
N SER A 213 -3.39 -16.79 -3.55
CA SER A 213 -2.96 -18.18 -3.38
C SER A 213 -2.71 -18.49 -1.91
N LYS A 214 -2.02 -17.58 -1.19
CA LYS A 214 -1.77 -17.77 0.24
C LYS A 214 -3.07 -17.80 1.06
N ALA A 215 -4.04 -16.96 0.72
CA ALA A 215 -5.36 -17.00 1.34
C ALA A 215 -6.07 -18.36 1.10
N SER A 216 -5.99 -18.91 -0.12
CA SER A 216 -6.59 -20.21 -0.44
C SER A 216 -5.86 -21.40 0.22
N GLU A 217 -4.53 -21.31 0.41
CA GLU A 217 -3.77 -22.30 1.17
C GLU A 217 -4.17 -22.33 2.66
N LEU A 218 -4.38 -21.16 3.26
CA LEU A 218 -4.76 -21.03 4.67
C LEU A 218 -6.22 -21.42 4.91
N GLN A 219 -7.11 -21.24 3.94
CA GLN A 219 -8.52 -21.67 3.98
C GLN A 219 -8.89 -22.40 2.70
N PRO A 220 -8.58 -23.71 2.58
CA PRO A 220 -8.85 -24.50 1.39
C PRO A 220 -10.34 -24.73 1.07
N ASP A 221 -11.23 -24.44 2.02
CA ASP A 221 -12.69 -24.51 1.91
C ASP A 221 -13.35 -23.15 1.61
N ASN A 222 -12.56 -22.11 1.41
CA ASN A 222 -13.08 -20.76 1.14
C ASN A 222 -13.32 -20.54 -0.36
N ALA A 223 -14.56 -20.73 -0.79
CA ALA A 223 -14.97 -20.50 -2.19
C ALA A 223 -14.57 -19.11 -2.73
N LYS A 224 -14.67 -18.07 -1.89
CA LYS A 224 -14.33 -16.69 -2.29
C LYS A 224 -12.82 -16.53 -2.59
N ALA A 225 -11.95 -17.30 -1.94
CA ALA A 225 -10.51 -17.28 -2.23
C ALA A 225 -10.27 -17.72 -3.67
N TYR A 226 -10.84 -18.85 -4.06
CA TYR A 226 -10.70 -19.39 -5.43
C TYR A 226 -11.40 -18.50 -6.47
N TYR A 227 -12.53 -17.91 -6.14
CA TYR A 227 -13.19 -16.93 -7.02
C TYR A 227 -12.27 -15.75 -7.34
N ASN A 228 -11.70 -15.11 -6.30
CA ASN A 228 -10.80 -13.98 -6.48
C ASN A 228 -9.53 -14.38 -7.26
N LEU A 229 -8.98 -15.55 -6.97
CA LEU A 229 -7.83 -16.09 -7.71
C LEU A 229 -8.18 -16.30 -9.18
N GLY A 230 -9.37 -16.83 -9.48
CA GLY A 230 -9.87 -16.99 -10.85
C GLY A 230 -10.01 -15.65 -11.58
N ILE A 231 -10.55 -14.61 -10.93
CA ILE A 231 -10.64 -13.26 -11.49
C ILE A 231 -9.26 -12.70 -11.86
N ILE A 232 -8.28 -12.86 -10.97
CA ILE A 232 -6.90 -12.42 -11.23
C ILE A 232 -6.31 -13.16 -12.43
N TYR A 233 -6.37 -14.48 -12.44
CA TYR A 233 -5.88 -15.27 -13.56
C TYR A 233 -6.55 -14.87 -14.89
N TYR A 234 -7.87 -14.66 -14.89
CA TYR A 234 -8.62 -14.22 -16.08
C TYR A 234 -8.16 -12.84 -16.59
N LYS A 235 -7.99 -11.86 -15.68
CA LYS A 235 -7.51 -10.51 -16.01
C LYS A 235 -6.13 -10.55 -16.67
N TYR A 236 -5.26 -11.43 -16.20
CA TYR A 236 -3.89 -11.55 -16.71
C TYR A 236 -3.71 -12.64 -17.78
N ASN A 237 -4.79 -13.01 -18.48
CA ASN A 237 -4.81 -13.96 -19.62
C ASN A 237 -4.39 -15.39 -19.28
N LYS A 238 -4.31 -15.76 -17.99
CA LYS A 238 -4.10 -17.14 -17.54
C LYS A 238 -5.46 -17.86 -17.44
N THR A 239 -6.08 -18.09 -18.62
CA THR A 239 -7.50 -18.47 -18.67
C THR A 239 -7.75 -19.91 -18.21
N GLU A 240 -6.80 -20.83 -18.38
CA GLU A 240 -6.89 -22.21 -17.90
C GLU A 240 -6.87 -22.25 -16.37
N GLU A 241 -5.93 -21.52 -15.76
CA GLU A 241 -5.81 -21.40 -14.29
C GLU A 241 -7.04 -20.69 -13.71
N ALA A 242 -7.60 -19.71 -14.44
CA ALA A 242 -8.85 -19.06 -14.05
C ALA A 242 -10.01 -20.04 -13.99
N LEU A 243 -10.21 -20.86 -15.02
CA LEU A 243 -11.27 -21.87 -15.05
C LEU A 243 -11.09 -22.92 -13.96
N SER A 244 -9.86 -23.40 -13.73
CA SER A 244 -9.55 -24.32 -12.64
C SER A 244 -9.93 -23.74 -11.28
N SER A 245 -9.62 -22.46 -11.05
CA SER A 245 -9.96 -21.76 -9.81
C SER A 245 -11.47 -21.56 -9.68
N PHE A 246 -12.16 -21.20 -10.77
CA PHE A 246 -13.62 -21.09 -10.76
C PHE A 246 -14.30 -22.44 -10.51
N ASP A 247 -13.84 -23.51 -11.15
CA ASP A 247 -14.37 -24.86 -10.93
C ASP A 247 -14.24 -25.26 -9.46
N LYS A 248 -13.09 -24.96 -8.82
CA LYS A 248 -12.90 -25.20 -7.39
C LYS A 248 -13.83 -24.37 -6.49
N SER A 249 -14.05 -23.11 -6.86
CA SER A 249 -15.00 -22.24 -6.16
C SER A 249 -16.45 -22.76 -6.29
N ILE A 250 -16.84 -23.29 -7.48
CA ILE A 250 -18.14 -23.91 -7.72
C ILE A 250 -18.34 -25.15 -6.84
N GLU A 251 -17.31 -26.01 -6.73
CA GLU A 251 -17.38 -27.20 -5.86
C GLU A 251 -17.67 -26.81 -4.40
N LEU A 252 -17.06 -25.72 -3.93
CA LEU A 252 -17.19 -25.25 -2.54
C LEU A 252 -18.51 -24.50 -2.28
N ASN A 253 -18.96 -23.71 -3.25
CA ASN A 253 -20.21 -22.96 -3.16
C ASN A 253 -20.95 -22.88 -4.50
N PRO A 254 -21.77 -23.88 -4.83
CA PRO A 254 -22.52 -23.90 -6.10
C PRO A 254 -23.64 -22.85 -6.18
N GLY A 255 -23.96 -22.16 -5.07
CA GLY A 255 -24.95 -21.06 -5.05
C GLY A 255 -24.39 -19.66 -5.38
N PHE A 256 -23.09 -19.56 -5.64
CA PHE A 256 -22.45 -18.27 -5.90
C PHE A 256 -22.61 -17.86 -7.39
N SER A 257 -23.68 -17.16 -7.70
CA SER A 257 -24.13 -16.82 -9.08
C SER A 257 -23.07 -16.09 -9.91
N SER A 258 -22.46 -15.03 -9.37
CA SER A 258 -21.43 -14.23 -10.07
C SER A 258 -20.27 -15.07 -10.60
N LEU A 259 -19.99 -16.20 -9.95
CA LEU A 259 -18.97 -17.16 -10.35
C LEU A 259 -19.26 -17.78 -11.72
N TYR A 260 -20.51 -18.19 -11.95
CA TYR A 260 -20.92 -18.79 -13.24
C TYR A 260 -20.85 -17.77 -14.38
N TYR A 261 -21.15 -16.51 -14.12
CA TYR A 261 -20.97 -15.45 -15.10
C TYR A 261 -19.50 -15.33 -15.53
N GLN A 262 -18.57 -15.26 -14.57
CA GLN A 262 -17.14 -15.15 -14.85
C GLN A 262 -16.56 -16.41 -15.51
N ALA A 263 -16.96 -17.59 -15.04
CA ALA A 263 -16.57 -18.85 -15.65
C ALA A 263 -17.07 -18.97 -17.10
N GLY A 264 -18.29 -18.48 -17.39
CA GLY A 264 -18.83 -18.38 -18.74
C GLY A 264 -17.99 -17.49 -19.66
N LEU A 265 -17.58 -16.31 -19.18
CA LEU A 265 -16.69 -15.41 -19.91
C LEU A 265 -15.31 -16.04 -20.17
N ALA A 266 -14.75 -16.71 -19.17
CA ALA A 266 -13.48 -17.43 -19.30
C ALA A 266 -13.58 -18.58 -20.33
N SER A 267 -14.71 -19.32 -20.33
CA SER A 267 -14.96 -20.39 -21.30
C SER A 267 -15.08 -19.87 -22.72
N ILE A 268 -15.71 -18.70 -22.95
CA ILE A 268 -15.72 -18.04 -24.27
C ILE A 268 -14.29 -17.76 -24.73
N LYS A 269 -13.47 -17.22 -23.85
CA LYS A 269 -12.07 -16.86 -24.14
C LYS A 269 -11.23 -18.10 -24.50
N MET A 270 -11.55 -19.26 -23.93
CA MET A 270 -10.95 -20.55 -24.29
C MET A 270 -11.52 -21.16 -25.57
N GLY A 271 -12.62 -20.63 -26.14
CA GLY A 271 -13.31 -21.19 -27.28
C GLY A 271 -14.25 -22.35 -26.92
N ASP A 272 -14.42 -22.66 -25.63
CA ASP A 272 -15.37 -23.70 -25.17
C ASP A 272 -16.77 -23.09 -25.02
N PHE A 273 -17.44 -22.93 -26.18
CA PHE A 273 -18.77 -22.32 -26.24
C PHE A 273 -19.82 -23.18 -25.54
N LYS A 274 -19.65 -24.51 -25.55
CA LYS A 274 -20.58 -25.42 -24.87
C LYS A 274 -20.55 -25.24 -23.37
N LYS A 275 -19.36 -25.19 -22.78
CA LYS A 275 -19.17 -24.95 -21.35
C LYS A 275 -19.63 -23.55 -20.96
N ALA A 276 -19.36 -22.55 -21.81
CA ALA A 276 -19.84 -21.17 -21.61
C ALA A 276 -21.36 -21.09 -21.50
N ILE A 277 -22.10 -21.75 -22.42
CA ILE A 277 -23.58 -21.82 -22.40
C ILE A 277 -24.05 -22.44 -21.07
N GLN A 278 -23.47 -23.56 -20.65
CA GLN A 278 -23.83 -24.22 -19.40
C GLN A 278 -23.68 -23.32 -18.19
N PHE A 279 -22.57 -22.59 -18.09
CA PHE A 279 -22.33 -21.64 -17.02
C PHE A 279 -23.32 -20.47 -17.04
N PHE A 280 -23.61 -19.90 -18.20
CA PHE A 280 -24.57 -18.80 -18.31
C PHE A 280 -26.00 -19.26 -18.00
N GLU A 281 -26.39 -20.46 -18.41
CA GLU A 281 -27.70 -21.02 -18.08
C GLU A 281 -27.81 -21.25 -16.54
N GLN A 282 -26.73 -21.66 -15.89
CA GLN A 282 -26.70 -21.79 -14.43
C GLN A 282 -26.77 -20.42 -13.73
N PHE A 283 -26.06 -19.40 -14.23
CA PHE A 283 -26.20 -18.02 -13.75
C PHE A 283 -27.65 -17.55 -13.80
N LEU A 284 -28.30 -17.68 -14.94
CA LEU A 284 -29.71 -17.29 -15.14
C LEU A 284 -30.70 -18.08 -14.27
N ARG A 285 -30.34 -19.31 -13.89
CA ARG A 285 -31.15 -20.12 -12.98
C ARG A 285 -31.07 -19.60 -11.54
N LEU A 286 -29.89 -19.17 -11.13
CA LEU A 286 -29.67 -18.62 -9.78
C LEU A 286 -30.19 -17.19 -9.64
N GLU A 287 -30.01 -16.36 -10.67
CA GLU A 287 -30.39 -14.95 -10.68
C GLU A 287 -31.10 -14.57 -11.99
N PRO A 288 -32.38 -14.96 -12.17
CA PRO A 288 -33.14 -14.72 -13.40
C PRO A 288 -33.38 -13.24 -13.70
N ASP A 289 -33.40 -12.40 -12.65
CA ASP A 289 -33.68 -10.97 -12.69
C ASP A 289 -32.44 -10.09 -12.51
N ALA A 290 -31.23 -10.68 -12.60
CA ALA A 290 -29.98 -9.92 -12.54
C ALA A 290 -29.93 -8.86 -13.65
N ALA A 291 -29.24 -7.76 -13.40
CA ALA A 291 -29.05 -6.69 -14.37
C ALA A 291 -28.44 -7.21 -15.69
N GLU A 292 -27.57 -8.20 -15.60
CA GLU A 292 -26.89 -8.86 -16.74
C GLU A 292 -27.75 -9.93 -17.43
N ALA A 293 -28.90 -10.32 -16.90
CA ALA A 293 -29.67 -11.46 -17.38
C ALA A 293 -30.04 -11.35 -18.89
N ASN A 294 -30.44 -10.18 -19.35
CA ASN A 294 -30.78 -9.96 -20.76
C ASN A 294 -29.53 -10.06 -21.65
N GLN A 295 -28.41 -9.54 -21.22
CA GLN A 295 -27.13 -9.65 -21.93
C GLN A 295 -26.70 -11.11 -22.02
N VAL A 296 -26.79 -11.85 -20.91
CA VAL A 296 -26.45 -13.28 -20.88
C VAL A 296 -27.33 -14.11 -21.79
N LYS A 297 -28.66 -13.86 -21.85
CA LYS A 297 -29.58 -14.51 -22.78
C LYS A 297 -29.19 -14.26 -24.25
N ALA A 298 -28.81 -13.03 -24.59
CA ALA A 298 -28.31 -12.68 -25.92
C ALA A 298 -26.99 -13.41 -26.26
N MET A 299 -26.06 -13.46 -25.31
CA MET A 299 -24.79 -14.19 -25.47
C MET A 299 -25.03 -15.68 -25.72
N ILE A 300 -25.90 -16.34 -24.95
CA ILE A 300 -26.27 -17.74 -25.17
C ILE A 300 -26.84 -17.95 -26.59
N ALA A 301 -27.74 -17.05 -27.05
CA ALA A 301 -28.33 -17.13 -28.35
C ALA A 301 -27.30 -17.05 -29.50
N GLU A 302 -26.28 -16.19 -29.34
CA GLU A 302 -25.19 -16.09 -30.31
C GLU A 302 -24.23 -17.30 -30.23
N LEU A 303 -23.94 -17.81 -29.07
CA LEU A 303 -23.05 -18.96 -28.89
C LEU A 303 -23.68 -20.25 -29.45
N LYS A 304 -25.02 -20.40 -29.41
CA LYS A 304 -25.74 -21.54 -30.01
C LYS A 304 -25.71 -21.57 -31.53
N LYS A 305 -25.27 -20.48 -32.19
CA LYS A 305 -25.10 -20.43 -33.65
C LYS A 305 -23.72 -20.88 -34.14
N LYS A 306 -22.77 -20.98 -33.21
CA LYS A 306 -21.36 -21.37 -33.47
C LYS A 306 -21.16 -22.85 -33.27
#